data_6b41f2d55d6cb49d7c450a6d9c8c0442
#
_entry.id   6b41f2d55d6cb49d7c450a6d9c8c0442
#
_cell.length_a   1.000
_cell.length_b   1.000
_cell.length_c   1.000
_cell.angle_alpha   90.00
_cell.angle_beta   90.00
_cell.angle_gamma   90.00
#
_symmetry.space_group_name_H-M   'P 1'
#
loop_
_entity.id
_entity.type
_entity.pdbx_description
1 polymer ?
#
loop_
_entity_poly.entity_id
_entity_poly.type
_entity_poly.pdbx_seq_one_letter_code
_entity_poly.pdbx_strand_id
1 'polypeptide(L)'
;TGKIFDSDIHEIVWINGQYREGKKIRAPRGLSVFGLAIDNLSDGTKNKIIALTDDDYLYVFEETDKRLSQVRTITGGREALWKSDENFGGSNTYIEAQTMDRVAEAYEKYNYINSRILTYDMNKTGKRDVYVVKNISSSARVLQNVRLFTSAEMYSLTWDGLGMLENWRTRKINGYVADFQFKDIDNDGENEIVLALVTSTGASLSDRSVVAAYKVTRQPAPQQAGQ
;
A
#
# COMPACT_ATOMS: atom_id res chain seq x y z
N THR A 1 -21.58 -11.11 -11.12
CA THR A 1 -20.67 -10.98 -9.96
C THR A 1 -20.22 -9.55 -9.88
N GLY A 2 -21.02 -8.72 -9.17
CA GLY A 2 -20.70 -7.31 -9.02
C GLY A 2 -19.57 -7.14 -8.00
N LYS A 3 -18.34 -6.96 -8.48
CA LYS A 3 -17.32 -6.36 -7.65
C LYS A 3 -17.77 -4.94 -7.34
N ILE A 4 -17.67 -4.50 -6.09
CA ILE A 4 -18.07 -3.15 -5.65
C ILE A 4 -17.25 -2.08 -6.39
N PHE A 5 -16.01 -2.41 -6.76
CA PHE A 5 -15.15 -1.57 -7.58
C PHE A 5 -14.95 -2.21 -8.94
N ASP A 6 -15.29 -1.47 -9.99
CA ASP A 6 -14.94 -1.88 -11.34
C ASP A 6 -13.41 -1.90 -11.48
N SER A 7 -12.91 -2.78 -12.34
CA SER A 7 -11.47 -2.96 -12.54
C SER A 7 -10.81 -1.84 -13.35
N ASP A 8 -11.58 -0.89 -13.83
CA ASP A 8 -11.06 0.22 -14.65
C ASP A 8 -10.70 1.41 -13.75
N ILE A 9 -9.42 1.75 -13.74
CA ILE A 9 -8.88 2.91 -13.02
C ILE A 9 -8.66 4.02 -14.02
N HIS A 10 -9.15 5.23 -13.73
CA HIS A 10 -9.02 6.41 -14.57
C HIS A 10 -8.33 7.54 -13.84
N GLU A 11 -7.56 8.32 -14.55
CA GLU A 11 -7.08 9.61 -14.07
C GLU A 11 -8.25 10.54 -13.85
N ILE A 12 -8.15 11.41 -12.88
CA ILE A 12 -9.03 12.59 -12.74
C ILE A 12 -8.18 13.81 -13.07
N VAL A 13 -8.55 14.52 -14.11
CA VAL A 13 -7.84 15.70 -14.59
C VAL A 13 -8.67 16.96 -14.36
N TRP A 14 -7.99 18.06 -14.02
CA TRP A 14 -8.61 19.36 -13.87
C TRP A 14 -8.50 20.14 -15.18
N ILE A 15 -9.63 20.36 -15.86
CA ILE A 15 -9.69 21.08 -17.15
C ILE A 15 -10.81 22.13 -17.09
N ASN A 16 -10.47 23.39 -17.41
CA ASN A 16 -11.44 24.48 -17.49
C ASN A 16 -12.33 24.64 -16.24
N GLY A 17 -11.73 24.54 -15.05
CA GLY A 17 -12.44 24.73 -13.79
C GLY A 17 -13.30 23.54 -13.36
N GLN A 18 -13.14 22.37 -13.95
CA GLN A 18 -13.91 21.16 -13.62
C GLN A 18 -13.02 19.91 -13.58
N TYR A 19 -13.34 18.99 -12.69
CA TYR A 19 -12.79 17.63 -12.74
C TYR A 19 -13.43 16.85 -13.88
N ARG A 20 -12.63 16.17 -14.65
CA ARG A 20 -13.05 15.29 -15.73
C ARG A 20 -12.29 13.98 -15.67
N GLU A 21 -12.94 12.94 -16.18
CA GLU A 21 -12.29 11.66 -16.41
C GLU A 21 -11.20 11.83 -17.48
N GLY A 22 -10.00 11.41 -17.15
CA GLY A 22 -8.82 11.46 -18.00
C GLY A 22 -8.50 10.10 -18.62
N LYS A 23 -7.22 9.83 -18.75
CA LYS A 23 -6.70 8.60 -19.34
C LYS A 23 -7.08 7.39 -18.48
N LYS A 24 -7.56 6.31 -19.11
CA LYS A 24 -7.70 5.01 -18.48
C LYS A 24 -6.33 4.42 -18.17
N ILE A 25 -6.08 4.11 -16.91
CA ILE A 25 -4.87 3.44 -16.47
C ILE A 25 -5.05 1.93 -16.67
N ARG A 26 -4.17 1.36 -17.47
CA ARG A 26 -4.19 -0.08 -17.72
C ARG A 26 -3.48 -0.81 -16.59
N ALA A 27 -4.22 -1.07 -15.53
CA ALA A 27 -3.75 -1.88 -14.41
C ALA A 27 -4.07 -3.37 -14.64
N PRO A 28 -3.30 -4.29 -14.04
CA PRO A 28 -3.66 -5.70 -13.97
C PRO A 28 -5.02 -5.90 -13.30
N ARG A 29 -5.68 -7.00 -13.62
CA ARG A 29 -6.94 -7.34 -12.95
C ARG A 29 -6.69 -7.70 -11.48
N GLY A 30 -7.66 -7.37 -10.62
CA GLY A 30 -7.58 -7.68 -9.19
C GLY A 30 -6.90 -6.60 -8.36
N LEU A 31 -6.46 -5.49 -8.98
CA LEU A 31 -5.96 -4.34 -8.25
C LEU A 31 -7.12 -3.44 -7.81
N SER A 32 -7.01 -2.95 -6.58
CA SER A 32 -7.89 -1.95 -6.01
C SER A 32 -7.22 -0.59 -6.05
N VAL A 33 -8.00 0.48 -6.26
CA VAL A 33 -7.52 1.86 -6.18
C VAL A 33 -6.99 2.21 -4.78
N PHE A 34 -7.38 1.49 -3.75
CA PHE A 34 -6.97 1.75 -2.37
C PHE A 34 -5.53 1.30 -2.06
N GLY A 35 -5.12 0.17 -2.59
CA GLY A 35 -3.76 -0.34 -2.40
C GLY A 35 -2.89 -0.09 -3.65
N LEU A 36 -2.95 1.12 -4.20
CA LEU A 36 -2.30 1.48 -5.46
C LEU A 36 -1.54 2.80 -5.33
N ALA A 37 -0.33 2.83 -5.85
CA ALA A 37 0.42 4.05 -6.12
C ALA A 37 0.96 4.00 -7.55
N ILE A 38 1.03 5.15 -8.20
CA ILE A 38 1.62 5.30 -9.53
C ILE A 38 2.61 6.42 -9.47
N ASP A 39 3.88 6.10 -9.67
CA ASP A 39 4.93 7.10 -9.58
C ASP A 39 6.19 6.69 -10.35
N ASN A 40 7.02 7.67 -10.61
CA ASN A 40 8.37 7.45 -11.11
C ASN A 40 9.32 7.22 -9.94
N LEU A 41 9.77 5.98 -9.77
CA LEU A 41 10.64 5.57 -8.67
C LEU A 41 12.13 5.80 -8.97
N SER A 42 12.48 6.87 -9.72
CA SER A 42 13.88 7.33 -9.86
C SER A 42 14.70 6.91 -11.08
N ASP A 43 14.17 6.13 -11.99
CA ASP A 43 14.89 5.80 -13.22
C ASP A 43 14.64 6.79 -14.37
N GLY A 44 13.79 7.79 -14.12
CA GLY A 44 13.57 8.94 -15.01
C GLY A 44 12.78 8.64 -16.29
N THR A 45 12.40 7.41 -16.56
CA THR A 45 11.85 7.04 -17.88
C THR A 45 10.36 6.75 -17.89
N LYS A 46 9.85 6.04 -16.89
CA LYS A 46 8.45 5.61 -16.87
C LYS A 46 7.93 5.46 -15.45
N ASN A 47 6.63 5.72 -15.30
CA ASN A 47 5.96 5.42 -14.04
C ASN A 47 5.91 3.91 -13.78
N LYS A 48 5.97 3.57 -12.52
CA LYS A 48 5.67 2.24 -12.01
C LYS A 48 4.30 2.24 -11.35
N ILE A 49 3.60 1.14 -11.49
CA ILE A 49 2.39 0.86 -10.73
C ILE A 49 2.80 -0.03 -9.58
N ILE A 50 2.69 0.47 -8.37
CA ILE A 50 2.96 -0.25 -7.14
C ILE A 50 1.62 -0.64 -6.54
N ALA A 51 1.38 -1.90 -6.26
CA ALA A 51 0.06 -2.34 -5.82
C ALA A 51 0.12 -3.48 -4.81
N LEU A 52 -0.79 -3.42 -3.84
CA LEU A 52 -1.14 -4.56 -3.00
C LEU A 52 -2.29 -5.32 -3.66
N THR A 53 -2.14 -6.61 -3.75
CA THR A 53 -3.15 -7.52 -4.28
C THR A 53 -4.01 -8.12 -3.16
N ASP A 54 -5.06 -8.84 -3.52
CA ASP A 54 -5.98 -9.46 -2.55
C ASP A 54 -5.29 -10.52 -1.66
N ASP A 55 -4.13 -11.04 -2.09
CA ASP A 55 -3.28 -11.96 -1.33
C ASP A 55 -2.25 -11.25 -0.42
N ASP A 56 -2.36 -9.92 -0.31
CA ASP A 56 -1.50 -9.05 0.49
C ASP A 56 -0.01 -9.07 0.06
N TYR A 57 0.29 -9.42 -1.20
CA TYR A 57 1.63 -9.23 -1.74
C TYR A 57 1.77 -7.87 -2.42
N LEU A 58 2.97 -7.30 -2.30
CA LEU A 58 3.32 -6.07 -3.00
C LEU A 58 3.90 -6.41 -4.37
N TYR A 59 3.36 -5.78 -5.40
CA TYR A 59 3.80 -5.95 -6.77
C TYR A 59 4.24 -4.63 -7.36
N VAL A 60 5.17 -4.70 -8.30
CA VAL A 60 5.57 -3.58 -9.14
C VAL A 60 5.35 -3.96 -10.60
N PHE A 61 4.66 -3.08 -11.33
CA PHE A 61 4.44 -3.22 -12.76
C PHE A 61 4.93 -1.97 -13.46
N GLU A 62 5.26 -2.08 -14.73
CA GLU A 62 5.53 -0.91 -15.57
C GLU A 62 4.22 -0.32 -16.09
N GLU A 63 4.05 1.00 -15.97
CA GLU A 63 2.98 1.68 -16.69
C GLU A 63 3.28 1.63 -18.18
N THR A 64 2.35 1.15 -19.00
CA THR A 64 2.53 1.04 -20.44
C THR A 64 1.27 1.39 -21.19
N ASP A 65 1.43 2.16 -22.25
CA ASP A 65 0.35 2.52 -23.17
C ASP A 65 0.03 1.42 -24.19
N LYS A 66 0.90 0.44 -24.33
CA LYS A 66 0.71 -0.63 -25.30
C LYS A 66 -0.32 -1.64 -24.81
N ARG A 67 -1.21 -2.09 -25.70
CA ARG A 67 -1.95 -3.34 -25.51
C ARG A 67 -0.92 -4.44 -25.41
N LEU A 68 -0.63 -4.89 -24.21
CA LEU A 68 0.23 -6.03 -24.03
C LEU A 68 -0.46 -7.25 -24.63
N SER A 69 0.20 -7.87 -25.61
CA SER A 69 -0.08 -9.21 -26.03
C SER A 69 -0.08 -10.12 -24.80
N GLN A 70 -1.05 -11.02 -24.76
CA GLN A 70 -1.31 -11.96 -23.68
C GLN A 70 -0.04 -12.66 -23.21
N VAL A 71 0.61 -12.13 -22.19
CA VAL A 71 1.57 -12.89 -21.42
C VAL A 71 0.79 -13.52 -20.27
N ARG A 72 0.70 -14.83 -20.29
CA ARG A 72 0.05 -15.63 -19.27
C ARG A 72 0.84 -15.52 -17.97
N THR A 73 0.36 -14.75 -17.03
CA THR A 73 0.76 -14.88 -15.63
C THR A 73 -0.40 -15.37 -14.80
N ILE A 74 -0.09 -15.96 -13.67
CA ILE A 74 -1.05 -16.51 -12.69
C ILE A 74 -2.11 -15.49 -12.25
N THR A 75 -1.85 -14.19 -12.46
CA THR A 75 -2.72 -13.05 -12.13
C THR A 75 -3.50 -12.46 -13.33
N GLY A 76 -3.54 -13.14 -14.45
CA GLY A 76 -4.49 -12.78 -15.52
C GLY A 76 -4.09 -11.65 -16.46
N GLY A 77 -2.81 -11.42 -16.77
CA GLY A 77 -2.54 -10.64 -17.96
C GLY A 77 -1.36 -9.69 -18.00
N ARG A 78 -0.67 -9.41 -16.93
CA ARG A 78 0.57 -8.63 -16.92
C ARG A 78 1.64 -9.30 -16.11
N GLU A 79 2.84 -9.36 -16.65
CA GLU A 79 4.01 -9.76 -15.91
C GLU A 79 4.41 -8.64 -14.95
N ALA A 80 4.53 -8.96 -13.67
CA ALA A 80 5.09 -8.06 -12.70
C ALA A 80 6.59 -7.94 -12.94
N LEU A 81 7.12 -6.73 -12.82
CA LEU A 81 8.57 -6.51 -12.77
C LEU A 81 9.16 -7.12 -11.51
N TRP A 82 8.40 -7.06 -10.43
CA TRP A 82 8.79 -7.59 -9.14
C TRP A 82 7.57 -7.94 -8.28
N LYS A 83 7.74 -8.92 -7.41
CA LYS A 83 6.80 -9.33 -6.38
C LYS A 83 7.53 -9.49 -5.06
N SER A 84 6.94 -9.05 -3.95
CA SER A 84 7.52 -9.27 -2.61
C SER A 84 7.51 -10.76 -2.23
N ASP A 85 8.52 -11.17 -1.47
CA ASP A 85 8.58 -12.50 -0.86
C ASP A 85 7.68 -12.58 0.39
N GLU A 86 7.45 -11.43 1.02
CA GLU A 86 6.63 -11.30 2.22
C GLU A 86 5.30 -10.60 1.91
N ASN A 87 4.31 -10.84 2.76
CA ASN A 87 3.06 -10.13 2.71
C ASN A 87 3.19 -8.76 3.34
N PHE A 88 2.57 -7.76 2.71
CA PHE A 88 2.41 -6.40 3.20
C PHE A 88 0.92 -6.06 3.35
N GLY A 89 0.61 -4.86 3.83
CA GLY A 89 -0.76 -4.44 4.01
C GLY A 89 -1.44 -5.17 5.16
N GLY A 90 -2.54 -5.81 4.84
CA GLY A 90 -3.46 -6.36 5.83
C GLY A 90 -4.42 -5.28 6.33
N SER A 91 -5.71 -5.50 6.19
CA SER A 91 -6.72 -4.51 6.57
C SER A 91 -7.92 -5.17 7.23
N ASN A 92 -8.44 -4.51 8.26
CA ASN A 92 -9.73 -4.81 8.88
C ASN A 92 -10.86 -3.94 8.29
N THR A 93 -10.50 -2.95 7.48
CA THR A 93 -11.49 -2.08 6.84
C THR A 93 -12.08 -2.80 5.62
N TYR A 94 -13.40 -2.86 5.55
CA TYR A 94 -14.09 -3.53 4.45
C TYR A 94 -15.40 -2.82 4.09
N ILE A 95 -15.88 -3.11 2.91
CA ILE A 95 -17.22 -2.75 2.43
C ILE A 95 -18.00 -4.04 2.25
N GLU A 96 -19.18 -4.12 2.84
CA GLU A 96 -20.10 -5.24 2.64
C GLU A 96 -20.69 -5.17 1.24
N ALA A 97 -20.55 -6.25 0.48
CA ALA A 97 -21.28 -6.41 -0.77
C ALA A 97 -22.72 -6.84 -0.48
N GLN A 98 -23.68 -6.15 -1.09
CA GLN A 98 -25.05 -6.65 -1.13
C GLN A 98 -25.13 -7.75 -2.19
N THR A 99 -25.07 -9.00 -1.79
CA THR A 99 -25.28 -10.12 -2.71
C THR A 99 -26.73 -10.61 -2.57
N MET A 100 -27.42 -10.78 -3.71
CA MET A 100 -28.75 -11.42 -3.73
C MET A 100 -28.65 -12.94 -3.70
N ASP A 101 -27.46 -13.50 -3.75
CA ASP A 101 -27.24 -14.95 -3.84
C ASP A 101 -26.77 -15.51 -2.49
N ARG A 102 -27.64 -16.29 -1.85
CA ARG A 102 -27.40 -16.89 -0.53
C ARG A 102 -26.19 -17.83 -0.47
N VAL A 103 -25.76 -18.36 -1.59
CA VAL A 103 -24.59 -19.26 -1.66
C VAL A 103 -23.30 -18.45 -1.70
N ALA A 104 -23.31 -17.28 -2.32
CA ALA A 104 -22.18 -16.35 -2.34
C ALA A 104 -22.01 -15.60 -1.00
N GLU A 105 -23.07 -15.50 -0.18
CA GLU A 105 -23.06 -14.78 1.11
C GLU A 105 -21.96 -15.24 2.06
N ALA A 106 -21.51 -16.48 1.99
CA ALA A 106 -20.52 -17.01 2.93
C ALA A 106 -19.07 -16.61 2.56
N TYR A 107 -18.79 -16.29 1.30
CA TYR A 107 -17.43 -16.13 0.79
C TYR A 107 -17.13 -14.76 0.17
N GLU A 108 -18.13 -14.00 -0.27
CA GLU A 108 -17.93 -12.72 -0.98
C GLU A 108 -18.51 -11.51 -0.24
N LYS A 109 -18.92 -11.70 1.01
CA LYS A 109 -19.60 -10.66 1.78
C LYS A 109 -18.74 -9.41 2.03
N TYR A 110 -17.44 -9.57 2.19
CA TYR A 110 -16.55 -8.52 2.59
C TYR A 110 -15.52 -8.21 1.51
N ASN A 111 -15.52 -6.97 1.02
CA ASN A 111 -14.47 -6.45 0.16
C ASN A 111 -13.51 -5.62 1.02
N TYR A 112 -12.37 -6.18 1.36
CA TYR A 112 -11.38 -5.49 2.18
C TYR A 112 -10.70 -4.38 1.39
N ILE A 113 -10.57 -3.23 2.06
CA ILE A 113 -9.86 -2.07 1.53
C ILE A 113 -8.40 -2.21 1.93
N ASN A 114 -7.51 -2.35 0.96
CA ASN A 114 -6.09 -2.48 1.20
C ASN A 114 -5.51 -1.24 1.91
N SER A 115 -4.45 -1.46 2.67
CA SER A 115 -3.67 -0.36 3.25
C SER A 115 -3.11 0.54 2.15
N ARG A 116 -2.96 1.81 2.46
CA ARG A 116 -2.38 2.81 1.57
C ARG A 116 -0.93 2.47 1.22
N ILE A 117 -0.52 2.79 0.00
CA ILE A 117 0.86 2.88 -0.43
C ILE A 117 1.15 4.35 -0.70
N LEU A 118 2.24 4.86 -0.18
CA LEU A 118 2.72 6.21 -0.48
C LEU A 118 4.10 6.17 -1.11
N THR A 119 4.34 7.11 -1.99
CA THR A 119 5.66 7.40 -2.55
C THR A 119 6.09 8.78 -2.08
N TYR A 120 7.30 8.89 -1.55
CA TYR A 120 7.79 10.14 -1.01
C TYR A 120 9.32 10.22 -1.06
N ASP A 121 9.87 11.39 -1.39
CA ASP A 121 11.31 11.68 -1.33
C ASP A 121 11.66 12.30 0.02
N MET A 122 11.76 11.45 1.04
CA MET A 122 12.08 11.90 2.40
C MET A 122 13.47 12.51 2.49
N ASN A 123 14.40 12.02 1.68
CA ASN A 123 15.79 12.42 1.73
C ASN A 123 16.12 13.63 0.85
N LYS A 124 15.12 14.15 0.10
CA LYS A 124 15.27 15.26 -0.86
C LYS A 124 16.40 15.00 -1.89
N THR A 125 16.49 13.75 -2.33
CA THR A 125 17.50 13.29 -3.31
C THR A 125 17.00 13.31 -4.75
N GLY A 126 15.73 13.62 -4.95
CA GLY A 126 15.04 13.46 -6.23
C GLY A 126 14.53 12.03 -6.49
N LYS A 127 14.84 11.10 -5.59
CA LYS A 127 14.38 9.71 -5.63
C LYS A 127 13.23 9.50 -4.66
N ARG A 128 12.17 8.86 -5.12
CA ARG A 128 11.02 8.54 -4.28
C ARG A 128 11.10 7.11 -3.81
N ASP A 129 11.02 6.94 -2.49
CA ASP A 129 10.87 5.65 -1.85
C ASP A 129 9.40 5.28 -1.74
N VAL A 130 9.13 4.00 -1.64
CA VAL A 130 7.79 3.43 -1.42
C VAL A 130 7.63 3.13 0.06
N TYR A 131 6.54 3.60 0.61
CA TYR A 131 6.18 3.38 2.01
C TYR A 131 4.95 2.51 2.09
N VAL A 132 5.03 1.44 2.86
CA VAL A 132 3.96 0.46 3.02
C VAL A 132 3.94 -0.07 4.45
N VAL A 133 2.76 -0.40 4.94
CA VAL A 133 2.57 -1.03 6.24
C VAL A 133 2.43 -2.54 6.07
N LYS A 134 2.94 -3.29 7.03
CA LYS A 134 2.70 -4.70 7.24
C LYS A 134 1.98 -4.88 8.56
N ASN A 135 0.67 -5.12 8.50
CA ASN A 135 -0.11 -5.50 9.66
C ASN A 135 0.06 -7.00 9.93
N ILE A 136 0.44 -7.35 11.14
CA ILE A 136 0.83 -8.70 11.54
C ILE A 136 -0.30 -9.31 12.35
N SER A 137 -0.84 -10.41 11.83
CA SER A 137 -1.90 -11.17 12.49
C SER A 137 -1.34 -12.11 13.55
N SER A 138 -1.98 -12.16 14.71
CA SER A 138 -1.67 -13.14 15.76
C SER A 138 -2.19 -14.54 15.44
N SER A 139 -3.17 -14.68 14.55
CA SER A 139 -3.82 -15.95 14.20
C SER A 139 -3.12 -16.73 13.11
N ALA A 140 -1.91 -16.35 12.71
CA ALA A 140 -1.09 -17.00 11.68
C ALA A 140 -1.87 -17.38 10.39
N ARG A 141 -2.92 -16.62 10.06
CA ARG A 141 -3.80 -16.83 8.88
C ARG A 141 -4.46 -18.24 8.76
N VAL A 142 -4.49 -18.99 9.85
CA VAL A 142 -5.10 -20.34 9.86
C VAL A 142 -6.61 -20.25 9.61
N LEU A 143 -7.22 -19.12 9.95
CA LEU A 143 -8.63 -18.85 9.70
C LEU A 143 -8.75 -17.73 8.66
N GLN A 144 -9.07 -18.06 7.42
CA GLN A 144 -9.15 -17.13 6.30
C GLN A 144 -10.10 -15.94 6.52
N ASN A 145 -11.06 -16.08 7.42
CA ASN A 145 -12.08 -15.06 7.70
C ASN A 145 -11.85 -14.28 9.00
N VAL A 146 -10.79 -14.58 9.76
CA VAL A 146 -10.48 -13.90 11.02
C VAL A 146 -9.23 -13.05 10.83
N ARG A 147 -9.43 -11.74 10.63
CA ARG A 147 -8.36 -10.76 10.49
C ARG A 147 -8.12 -10.06 11.83
N LEU A 148 -7.29 -10.67 12.68
CA LEU A 148 -6.90 -10.09 13.96
C LEU A 148 -5.45 -9.60 13.88
N PHE A 149 -5.30 -8.33 13.60
CA PHE A 149 -3.98 -7.69 13.59
C PHE A 149 -3.69 -7.11 14.97
N THR A 150 -2.58 -7.54 15.56
CA THR A 150 -2.17 -7.12 16.91
C THR A 150 -0.93 -6.27 16.91
N SER A 151 -0.22 -6.23 15.80
CA SER A 151 0.98 -5.41 15.65
C SER A 151 1.19 -5.06 14.18
N ALA A 152 2.04 -4.06 13.96
CA ALA A 152 2.39 -3.61 12.63
C ALA A 152 3.86 -3.22 12.53
N GLU A 153 4.37 -3.18 11.33
CA GLU A 153 5.65 -2.60 10.95
C GLU A 153 5.44 -1.70 9.74
N MET A 154 6.13 -0.58 9.69
CA MET A 154 6.16 0.29 8.52
C MET A 154 7.50 0.13 7.82
N TYR A 155 7.47 0.02 6.52
CA TYR A 155 8.63 -0.18 5.66
C TYR A 155 8.85 1.01 4.74
N SER A 156 10.11 1.35 4.52
CA SER A 156 10.59 2.18 3.43
C SER A 156 11.36 1.29 2.46
N LEU A 157 10.95 1.29 1.20
CA LEU A 157 11.52 0.47 0.14
C LEU A 157 11.98 1.36 -1.00
N THR A 158 13.15 1.09 -1.55
CA THR A 158 13.71 1.77 -2.73
C THR A 158 13.71 0.83 -3.93
N TRP A 159 13.34 1.35 -5.10
CA TRP A 159 13.49 0.65 -6.36
C TRP A 159 14.92 0.77 -6.90
N ASP A 160 15.61 -0.35 -7.12
CA ASP A 160 16.99 -0.38 -7.62
C ASP A 160 17.09 -0.61 -9.14
N GLY A 161 15.94 -0.75 -9.82
CA GLY A 161 15.85 -1.10 -11.24
C GLY A 161 15.46 -2.54 -11.50
N LEU A 162 15.66 -3.44 -10.55
CA LEU A 162 15.34 -4.87 -10.63
C LEU A 162 14.32 -5.31 -9.59
N GLY A 163 14.30 -4.65 -8.42
CA GLY A 163 13.43 -5.00 -7.32
C GLY A 163 13.33 -3.91 -6.27
N MET A 164 12.54 -4.19 -5.23
CA MET A 164 12.44 -3.34 -4.06
C MET A 164 13.44 -3.78 -3.01
N LEU A 165 14.30 -2.86 -2.60
CA LEU A 165 15.23 -3.03 -1.49
C LEU A 165 14.68 -2.36 -0.24
N GLU A 166 14.78 -3.01 0.90
CA GLU A 166 14.45 -2.41 2.18
C GLU A 166 15.50 -1.38 2.57
N ASN A 167 15.08 -0.10 2.71
CA ASN A 167 15.94 0.93 3.29
C ASN A 167 15.93 0.82 4.81
N TRP A 168 14.74 0.74 5.36
CA TRP A 168 14.51 0.59 6.78
C TRP A 168 13.09 0.11 7.07
N ARG A 169 12.88 -0.39 8.27
CA ARG A 169 11.58 -0.64 8.86
C ARG A 169 11.54 -0.20 10.31
N THR A 170 10.35 0.07 10.79
CA THR A 170 10.16 0.36 12.21
C THR A 170 10.37 -0.88 13.06
N ARG A 171 10.60 -0.69 14.34
CA ARG A 171 10.33 -1.74 15.31
C ARG A 171 8.84 -2.09 15.26
N LYS A 172 8.51 -3.28 15.76
CA LYS A 172 7.13 -3.72 15.89
C LYS A 172 6.32 -2.70 16.69
N ILE A 173 5.27 -2.16 16.09
CA ILE A 173 4.31 -1.26 16.68
C ILE A 173 3.17 -2.09 17.24
N ASN A 174 2.81 -1.91 18.51
CA ASN A 174 1.66 -2.59 19.09
C ASN A 174 0.37 -1.94 18.60
N GLY A 175 -0.47 -2.73 17.94
CA GLY A 175 -1.73 -2.30 17.35
C GLY A 175 -1.80 -2.48 15.83
N TYR A 176 -2.98 -2.25 15.31
CA TYR A 176 -3.29 -2.27 13.89
C TYR A 176 -3.13 -0.86 13.31
N VAL A 177 -2.35 -0.71 12.26
CA VAL A 177 -2.25 0.54 11.50
C VAL A 177 -3.37 0.56 10.48
N ALA A 178 -4.38 1.39 10.73
CA ALA A 178 -5.53 1.53 9.84
C ALA A 178 -5.19 2.40 8.61
N ASP A 179 -4.39 3.45 8.81
CA ASP A 179 -3.93 4.33 7.75
C ASP A 179 -2.67 5.09 8.19
N PHE A 180 -1.98 5.73 7.23
CA PHE A 180 -0.81 6.56 7.51
C PHE A 180 -0.62 7.65 6.46
N GLN A 181 0.12 8.70 6.83
CA GLN A 181 0.50 9.77 5.91
C GLN A 181 1.78 10.46 6.37
N PHE A 182 2.37 11.24 5.46
CA PHE A 182 3.42 12.19 5.77
C PHE A 182 2.80 13.57 5.95
N LYS A 183 3.04 14.21 7.07
CA LYS A 183 2.49 15.53 7.38
C LYS A 183 3.35 16.25 8.40
N ASP A 184 3.70 17.50 8.13
CA ASP A 184 4.26 18.42 9.10
C ASP A 184 3.17 18.77 10.10
N ILE A 185 3.24 18.20 11.30
CA ILE A 185 2.23 18.38 12.34
C ILE A 185 2.65 19.36 13.42
N ASP A 186 3.96 19.64 13.54
CA ASP A 186 4.49 20.60 14.50
C ASP A 186 4.95 21.91 13.84
N ASN A 187 4.78 22.03 12.53
CA ASN A 187 5.09 23.19 11.70
C ASN A 187 6.59 23.57 11.73
N ASP A 188 7.48 22.57 11.79
CA ASP A 188 8.92 22.79 11.71
C ASP A 188 9.46 22.76 10.26
N GLY A 189 8.60 22.49 9.28
CA GLY A 189 8.92 22.42 7.85
C GLY A 189 9.36 21.04 7.38
N GLU A 190 9.40 20.05 8.27
CA GLU A 190 9.65 18.66 7.95
C GLU A 190 8.40 17.80 8.19
N ASN A 191 8.22 16.75 7.39
CA ASN A 191 7.07 15.88 7.54
C ASN A 191 7.37 14.73 8.51
N GLU A 192 6.48 14.54 9.47
CA GLU A 192 6.41 13.36 10.31
C GLU A 192 5.68 12.22 9.58
N ILE A 193 5.97 10.99 10.02
CA ILE A 193 5.14 9.84 9.75
C ILE A 193 3.99 9.83 10.75
N VAL A 194 2.77 10.04 10.26
CA VAL A 194 1.57 10.07 11.09
C VAL A 194 0.78 8.78 10.86
N LEU A 195 0.56 8.01 11.91
CA LEU A 195 -0.13 6.73 11.89
C LEU A 195 -1.48 6.83 12.61
N ALA A 196 -2.53 6.32 12.00
CA ALA A 196 -3.79 6.00 12.65
C ALA A 196 -3.73 4.57 13.21
N LEU A 197 -3.65 4.43 14.53
CA LEU A 197 -3.48 3.15 15.21
C LEU A 197 -4.76 2.75 15.94
N VAL A 198 -5.11 1.47 15.82
CA VAL A 198 -6.11 0.83 16.67
C VAL A 198 -5.37 -0.11 17.61
N THR A 199 -5.39 0.20 18.90
CA THR A 199 -4.73 -0.59 19.93
C THR A 199 -5.77 -1.36 20.72
N SER A 200 -5.62 -2.69 20.80
CA SER A 200 -6.42 -3.52 21.69
C SER A 200 -5.68 -3.70 23.02
N THR A 201 -6.34 -3.41 24.09
CA THR A 201 -5.79 -3.57 25.44
C THR A 201 -6.10 -4.96 25.99
N GLY A 202 -5.63 -6.02 25.34
CA GLY A 202 -5.61 -7.40 25.83
C GLY A 202 -6.98 -7.95 26.30
N ALA A 203 -7.29 -7.95 27.57
CA ALA A 203 -8.52 -8.50 28.15
C ALA A 203 -9.74 -7.54 28.03
N SER A 204 -9.57 -6.34 27.52
CA SER A 204 -10.66 -5.36 27.35
C SER A 204 -11.31 -5.56 25.97
N LEU A 205 -12.63 -5.65 25.94
CA LEU A 205 -13.43 -5.66 24.72
C LEU A 205 -13.49 -4.27 24.02
N SER A 206 -12.72 -3.30 24.50
CA SER A 206 -12.69 -1.94 23.95
C SER A 206 -11.40 -1.67 23.21
N ASP A 207 -11.50 -1.41 21.92
CA ASP A 207 -10.42 -0.88 21.10
C ASP A 207 -10.24 0.61 21.38
N ARG A 208 -8.99 1.07 21.37
CA ARG A 208 -8.66 2.50 21.42
C ARG A 208 -8.05 2.90 20.09
N SER A 209 -8.50 4.02 19.54
CA SER A 209 -7.86 4.65 18.40
C SER A 209 -6.95 5.76 18.88
N VAL A 210 -5.74 5.82 18.36
CA VAL A 210 -4.76 6.85 18.63
C VAL A 210 -4.12 7.32 17.34
N VAL A 211 -3.70 8.58 17.31
CA VAL A 211 -2.83 9.12 16.28
C VAL A 211 -1.44 9.21 16.86
N ALA A 212 -0.49 8.53 16.23
CA ALA A 212 0.92 8.56 16.59
C ALA A 212 1.72 9.26 15.50
N ALA A 213 2.64 10.14 15.89
CA ALA A 213 3.55 10.80 14.98
C ALA A 213 4.99 10.47 15.33
N TYR A 214 5.78 10.20 14.29
CA TYR A 214 7.18 9.84 14.42
C TYR A 214 8.03 10.76 13.56
N LYS A 215 8.99 11.45 14.18
CA LYS A 215 10.06 12.12 13.44
C LYS A 215 11.04 11.08 12.91
N VAL A 216 11.36 11.19 11.64
CA VAL A 216 12.40 10.37 11.04
C VAL A 216 13.74 11.07 11.28
N THR A 217 14.47 10.59 12.27
CA THR A 217 15.81 11.11 12.53
C THR A 217 16.77 10.50 11.51
N ARG A 218 17.34 11.33 10.65
CA ARG A 218 18.41 10.89 9.74
C ARG A 218 19.63 10.52 10.57
N GLN A 219 20.10 9.28 10.47
CA GLN A 219 21.46 9.00 10.89
C GLN A 219 22.41 9.69 9.92
N PRO A 220 23.34 10.51 10.40
CA PRO A 220 24.37 11.05 9.51
C PRO A 220 25.09 9.87 8.84
N ALA A 221 25.32 9.98 7.54
CA ALA A 221 26.10 8.99 6.81
C ALA A 221 27.42 8.75 7.56
N PRO A 222 27.87 7.50 7.72
CA PRO A 222 29.14 7.22 8.34
C PRO A 222 30.19 8.02 7.61
N GLN A 223 30.87 8.93 8.34
CA GLN A 223 32.03 9.66 7.80
C GLN A 223 33.03 8.60 7.36
N GLN A 224 33.28 8.50 6.07
CA GLN A 224 34.41 7.72 5.58
C GLN A 224 35.63 8.29 6.26
N ALA A 225 36.19 7.52 7.18
CA ALA A 225 37.49 7.86 7.78
C ALA A 225 38.49 7.95 6.62
N GLY A 226 38.92 9.16 6.33
CA GLY A 226 39.91 9.39 5.30
C GLY A 226 41.17 8.56 5.60
N GLN A 227 41.54 7.76 4.63
CA GLN A 227 42.89 7.19 4.55
C GLN A 227 43.85 8.21 3.99
#